data_a6135491ff7606c5397eec218dd0c1bf
#
_entry.id   a6135491ff7606c5397eec218dd0c1bf
#
_cell.length_a   1.000
_cell.length_b   1.000
_cell.length_c   1.000
_cell.angle_alpha   90.00
_cell.angle_beta   90.00
_cell.angle_gamma   90.00
#
_symmetry.space_group_name_H-M   'P 1'
#
loop_
_entity.id
_entity.type
_entity.pdbx_description
1 polymer ?
#
loop_
_entity_poly.entity_id
_entity_poly.type
_entity_poly.pdbx_seq_one_letter_code
_entity_poly.pdbx_strand_id
1 'polypeptide(L)'
;MSHFRGSRLIGLVCALALVTLGIGCSKKSSNAPPAGIIGPSFSFTFPAAGTVGNVGTVHTQTFSEAGTFNYRCIPHGSGGMTGTIVVSASSSVDSVFVQVGSGAGFSFSPQTATIKVGGSIRWANVSAMTIHTVTRP
;
A
#
# COMPACT_ATOMS: atom_id res chain seq x y z
N MET A 1 82.60 15.56 22.06
CA MET A 1 82.94 14.19 21.64
C MET A 1 81.81 13.68 20.80
N SER A 2 82.13 13.71 19.55
CA SER A 2 82.16 12.61 18.56
C SER A 2 80.79 12.18 18.08
N HIS A 3 80.45 12.62 16.86
CA HIS A 3 80.46 11.89 15.59
C HIS A 3 79.36 10.81 15.51
N PHE A 4 78.56 10.68 14.48
CA PHE A 4 78.77 10.41 13.07
C PHE A 4 77.42 10.44 12.38
N ARG A 5 77.17 11.20 11.39
CA ARG A 5 77.08 10.91 9.93
C ARG A 5 76.40 9.62 9.55
N GLY A 6 75.44 9.80 8.71
CA GLY A 6 74.89 8.71 7.93
C GLY A 6 73.67 9.17 7.03
N SER A 7 74.08 9.88 5.97
CA SER A 7 73.23 10.12 4.80
C SER A 7 72.92 8.82 4.07
N ARG A 8 71.71 8.54 3.73
CA ARG A 8 71.33 7.86 2.48
C ARG A 8 69.94 8.27 2.03
N LEU A 9 69.95 9.03 0.97
CA LEU A 9 68.83 9.10 0.01
C LEU A 9 68.63 7.71 -0.58
N ILE A 10 67.44 7.25 -0.65
CA ILE A 10 66.85 6.33 -1.66
C ILE A 10 65.39 6.63 -1.66
N GLY A 11 64.90 7.30 -2.66
CA GLY A 11 64.38 6.68 -3.85
C GLY A 11 62.88 6.65 -3.71
N LEU A 12 62.37 7.72 -4.04
CA LEU A 12 61.11 8.04 -4.72
C LEU A 12 60.52 6.87 -5.53
N VAL A 13 59.38 6.38 -5.18
CA VAL A 13 58.39 5.93 -6.16
C VAL A 13 57.01 6.39 -5.67
N CYS A 14 56.57 7.51 -6.22
CA CYS A 14 55.17 7.88 -6.21
C CYS A 14 54.40 6.90 -7.07
N ALA A 15 53.76 5.92 -6.47
CA ALA A 15 52.67 5.23 -7.10
C ALA A 15 51.38 6.05 -6.87
N LEU A 16 51.06 6.91 -7.84
CA LEU A 16 49.71 7.50 -7.95
C LEU A 16 48.74 6.36 -8.23
N ALA A 17 48.15 5.83 -7.18
CA ALA A 17 46.93 5.04 -7.36
C ALA A 17 45.78 6.02 -7.65
N LEU A 18 45.42 6.16 -8.92
CA LEU A 18 44.18 6.74 -9.35
C LEU A 18 43.05 5.82 -8.84
N VAL A 19 42.50 6.18 -7.69
CA VAL A 19 41.22 5.65 -7.26
C VAL A 19 40.16 6.31 -8.14
N THR A 20 39.83 5.67 -9.24
CA THR A 20 38.61 6.00 -9.99
C THR A 20 37.44 5.66 -9.08
N LEU A 21 36.88 6.67 -8.40
CA LEU A 21 35.54 6.55 -7.84
C LEU A 21 34.57 6.29 -9.01
N GLY A 22 34.29 5.03 -9.25
CA GLY A 22 33.16 4.62 -10.05
C GLY A 22 31.89 5.11 -9.35
N ILE A 23 31.39 6.27 -9.78
CA ILE A 23 30.00 6.66 -9.48
C ILE A 23 29.13 5.63 -10.19
N GLY A 24 28.86 4.53 -9.49
CA GLY A 24 27.83 3.58 -9.87
C GLY A 24 26.51 4.32 -9.79
N CYS A 25 26.05 4.88 -10.91
CA CYS A 25 24.63 5.18 -11.08
C CYS A 25 23.89 3.86 -10.91
N SER A 26 23.45 3.61 -9.69
CA SER A 26 22.42 2.63 -9.42
C SER A 26 21.20 3.09 -10.26
N LYS A 27 21.04 2.50 -11.45
CA LYS A 27 19.79 2.56 -12.16
C LYS A 27 18.77 1.94 -11.21
N LYS A 28 18.06 2.79 -10.47
CA LYS A 28 16.85 2.42 -9.79
C LYS A 28 15.98 1.83 -10.88
N SER A 29 15.93 0.51 -10.93
CA SER A 29 15.02 -0.21 -11.82
C SER A 29 13.63 0.30 -11.45
N SER A 30 13.11 1.19 -12.27
CA SER A 30 11.70 1.55 -12.23
C SER A 30 10.96 0.34 -12.83
N ASN A 31 10.85 -0.73 -12.06
CA ASN A 31 9.78 -1.69 -12.23
C ASN A 31 8.48 -0.97 -11.84
N ALA A 32 8.14 0.06 -12.61
CA ALA A 32 6.76 0.51 -12.64
C ALA A 32 5.98 -0.68 -13.20
N PRO A 33 5.04 -1.24 -12.45
CA PRO A 33 4.14 -2.25 -13.00
C PRO A 33 3.49 -1.64 -14.24
N PRO A 34 3.23 -2.45 -15.27
CA PRO A 34 2.50 -1.98 -16.45
C PRO A 34 1.23 -1.28 -15.98
N ALA A 35 0.78 -0.25 -16.73
CA ALA A 35 -0.42 0.53 -16.44
C ALA A 35 -1.68 -0.36 -16.56
N GLY A 36 -1.82 -1.27 -15.62
CA GLY A 36 -2.90 -2.21 -15.39
C GLY A 36 -3.00 -2.38 -13.90
N ILE A 37 -4.16 -2.45 -13.39
CA ILE A 37 -4.65 -2.62 -12.01
C ILE A 37 -3.51 -2.71 -10.98
N ILE A 38 -3.09 -1.55 -10.44
CA ILE A 38 -2.11 -1.48 -9.36
C ILE A 38 -2.83 -1.89 -8.08
N GLY A 39 -2.32 -2.92 -7.41
CA GLY A 39 -2.79 -3.41 -6.12
C GLY A 39 -3.75 -4.61 -6.20
N PRO A 40 -4.17 -5.16 -5.06
CA PRO A 40 -4.91 -6.39 -5.00
C PRO A 40 -6.30 -6.25 -5.62
N SER A 41 -6.69 -7.19 -6.47
CA SER A 41 -8.10 -7.43 -6.73
C SER A 41 -8.71 -8.16 -5.53
N PHE A 42 -9.95 -7.85 -5.19
CA PHE A 42 -10.67 -8.51 -4.11
C PHE A 42 -12.17 -8.51 -4.36
N SER A 43 -12.83 -9.53 -3.84
CA SER A 43 -14.29 -9.60 -3.87
C SER A 43 -14.80 -10.33 -2.64
N PHE A 44 -15.59 -9.63 -1.84
CA PHE A 44 -16.26 -10.18 -0.66
C PHE A 44 -17.76 -10.03 -0.84
N THR A 45 -18.52 -11.06 -0.43
CA THR A 45 -19.98 -11.04 -0.45
C THR A 45 -20.52 -11.04 0.97
N PHE A 46 -21.43 -10.13 1.23
CA PHE A 46 -22.21 -10.07 2.45
C PHE A 46 -23.65 -10.48 2.09
N PRO A 47 -24.09 -11.68 2.46
CA PRO A 47 -25.41 -12.17 2.11
C PRO A 47 -26.53 -11.31 2.68
N ALA A 48 -27.74 -11.42 2.13
CA ALA A 48 -28.92 -10.70 2.63
C ALA A 48 -29.33 -11.17 4.03
N ALA A 49 -30.02 -10.30 4.73
CA ALA A 49 -30.67 -10.63 5.99
C ALA A 49 -31.69 -11.78 5.83
N GLY A 50 -31.86 -12.53 6.88
CA GLY A 50 -32.65 -13.76 6.91
C GLY A 50 -31.76 -14.99 7.08
N THR A 51 -30.47 -14.88 6.78
CA THR A 51 -29.45 -15.83 7.18
C THR A 51 -28.88 -15.35 8.52
N VAL A 52 -29.15 -16.05 9.57
CA VAL A 52 -28.66 -15.75 10.92
C VAL A 52 -27.13 -15.53 10.84
N GLY A 53 -26.65 -14.34 11.22
CA GLY A 53 -25.24 -14.04 11.33
C GLY A 53 -24.63 -13.05 10.33
N ASN A 54 -25.41 -12.42 9.45
CA ASN A 54 -24.85 -11.54 8.41
C ASN A 54 -24.55 -10.11 8.85
N VAL A 55 -25.27 -9.57 9.79
CA VAL A 55 -24.93 -8.30 10.43
C VAL A 55 -23.71 -8.54 11.33
N GLY A 56 -22.63 -7.77 11.10
CA GLY A 56 -21.39 -7.95 11.84
C GLY A 56 -20.36 -8.85 11.15
N THR A 57 -20.67 -9.52 10.02
CA THR A 57 -19.66 -10.21 9.21
C THR A 57 -18.58 -9.22 8.78
N VAL A 58 -17.32 -9.56 9.04
CA VAL A 58 -16.16 -8.70 8.76
C VAL A 58 -15.25 -9.36 7.75
N HIS A 59 -14.89 -8.61 6.72
CA HIS A 59 -13.78 -8.96 5.83
C HIS A 59 -12.66 -7.94 5.98
N THR A 60 -11.41 -8.42 5.92
CA THR A 60 -10.22 -7.58 6.07
C THR A 60 -9.29 -7.79 4.88
N GLN A 61 -8.76 -6.68 4.35
CA GLN A 61 -7.75 -6.69 3.30
C GLN A 61 -6.60 -5.77 3.67
N THR A 62 -5.37 -6.25 3.54
CA THR A 62 -4.14 -5.48 3.73
C THR A 62 -3.64 -4.95 2.39
N PHE A 63 -3.07 -3.74 2.40
CA PHE A 63 -2.58 -3.06 1.21
C PHE A 63 -1.08 -2.76 1.37
N SER A 64 -0.24 -3.47 0.64
CA SER A 64 1.22 -3.37 0.71
C SER A 64 1.83 -2.29 -0.20
N GLU A 65 1.04 -1.70 -1.10
CA GLU A 65 1.50 -0.73 -2.08
C GLU A 65 0.72 0.57 -1.98
N ALA A 66 1.43 1.70 -2.13
CA ALA A 66 0.79 3.00 -2.20
C ALA A 66 -0.05 3.13 -3.49
N GLY A 67 -1.22 3.75 -3.40
CA GLY A 67 -2.09 3.93 -4.53
C GLY A 67 -3.52 4.29 -4.15
N THR A 68 -4.37 4.43 -5.17
CA THR A 68 -5.81 4.65 -5.01
C THR A 68 -6.56 3.46 -5.58
N PHE A 69 -7.40 2.85 -4.76
CA PHE A 69 -8.10 1.62 -5.06
C PHE A 69 -9.61 1.85 -4.97
N ASN A 70 -10.24 2.00 -6.13
CA ASN A 70 -11.69 2.15 -6.20
C ASN A 70 -12.35 0.76 -6.15
N TYR A 71 -13.46 0.67 -5.46
CA TYR A 71 -14.28 -0.54 -5.36
C TYR A 71 -15.77 -0.20 -5.40
N ARG A 72 -16.59 -1.21 -5.58
CA ARG A 72 -18.06 -1.04 -5.67
C ARG A 72 -18.79 -2.24 -5.10
N CYS A 73 -20.04 -2.03 -4.79
CA CYS A 73 -21.01 -3.10 -4.61
C CYS A 73 -21.56 -3.53 -5.99
N ILE A 74 -21.48 -4.81 -6.35
CA ILE A 74 -21.95 -5.27 -7.66
C ILE A 74 -23.45 -5.02 -7.86
N PRO A 75 -24.34 -5.40 -6.92
CA PRO A 75 -25.77 -5.17 -7.09
C PRO A 75 -26.17 -3.68 -7.10
N HIS A 76 -25.42 -2.83 -6.40
CA HIS A 76 -25.84 -1.44 -6.14
C HIS A 76 -24.89 -0.38 -6.71
N GLY A 77 -23.85 -0.80 -7.42
CA GLY A 77 -22.84 0.12 -7.96
C GLY A 77 -23.39 1.08 -9.01
N SER A 78 -24.38 0.66 -9.80
CA SER A 78 -25.12 1.52 -10.73
C SER A 78 -25.94 2.61 -10.01
N GLY A 79 -26.33 2.36 -8.76
CA GLY A 79 -26.98 3.34 -7.88
C GLY A 79 -25.99 4.18 -7.05
N GLY A 80 -24.68 4.09 -7.33
CA GLY A 80 -23.65 4.92 -6.68
C GLY A 80 -23.00 4.32 -5.45
N MET A 81 -23.27 3.06 -5.10
CA MET A 81 -22.59 2.38 -3.99
C MET A 81 -21.15 2.04 -4.35
N THR A 82 -20.29 3.03 -4.25
CA THR A 82 -18.84 2.98 -4.55
C THR A 82 -18.03 3.45 -3.37
N GLY A 83 -16.77 3.02 -3.31
CA GLY A 83 -15.83 3.44 -2.29
C GLY A 83 -14.41 3.58 -2.85
N THR A 84 -13.56 4.28 -2.10
CA THR A 84 -12.17 4.54 -2.47
C THR A 84 -11.26 4.28 -1.28
N ILE A 85 -10.16 3.57 -1.52
CA ILE A 85 -9.08 3.40 -0.55
C ILE A 85 -7.88 4.17 -1.06
N VAL A 86 -7.32 5.04 -0.23
CA VAL A 86 -6.08 5.75 -0.48
C VAL A 86 -5.01 5.17 0.42
N VAL A 87 -4.02 4.51 -0.17
CA VAL A 87 -2.85 4.00 0.55
C VAL A 87 -1.70 4.99 0.33
N SER A 88 -1.27 5.64 1.40
CA SER A 88 -0.29 6.72 1.32
C SER A 88 0.90 6.46 2.25
N ALA A 89 2.11 6.69 1.73
CA ALA A 89 3.33 6.63 2.54
C ALA A 89 3.39 7.74 3.62
N SER A 90 2.62 8.81 3.46
CA SER A 90 2.51 9.90 4.44
C SER A 90 1.43 9.67 5.50
N SER A 91 0.59 8.65 5.36
CA SER A 91 -0.41 8.30 6.36
C SER A 91 0.21 7.49 7.49
N SER A 92 -0.24 7.73 8.72
CA SER A 92 0.09 6.93 9.91
C SER A 92 -1.03 5.98 10.33
N VAL A 93 -2.16 5.96 9.60
CA VAL A 93 -3.34 5.18 9.96
C VAL A 93 -3.12 3.70 9.63
N ASP A 94 -3.12 2.85 10.65
CA ASP A 94 -2.92 1.40 10.49
C ASP A 94 -4.12 0.69 9.88
N SER A 95 -5.32 1.11 10.27
CA SER A 95 -6.54 0.42 9.84
C SER A 95 -7.75 1.37 9.87
N VAL A 96 -8.64 1.19 8.90
CA VAL A 96 -9.93 1.87 8.86
C VAL A 96 -11.05 0.85 8.81
N PHE A 97 -12.09 1.10 9.60
CA PHE A 97 -13.32 0.34 9.59
C PHE A 97 -14.32 0.99 8.64
N VAL A 98 -14.87 0.21 7.70
CA VAL A 98 -15.86 0.66 6.73
C VAL A 98 -17.15 -0.11 6.94
N GLN A 99 -18.21 0.60 7.20
CA GLN A 99 -19.55 0.04 7.25
C GLN A 99 -20.06 -0.21 5.82
N VAL A 100 -20.64 -1.39 5.60
CA VAL A 100 -21.24 -1.80 4.34
C VAL A 100 -22.76 -1.77 4.50
N GLY A 101 -23.44 -1.01 3.66
CA GLY A 101 -24.89 -0.86 3.74
C GLY A 101 -25.34 0.15 4.81
N SER A 102 -24.54 1.19 5.08
CA SER A 102 -24.91 2.25 6.01
C SER A 102 -25.98 3.20 5.45
N GLY A 103 -26.59 4.00 6.31
CA GLY A 103 -27.62 4.97 5.93
C GLY A 103 -28.87 4.29 5.35
N ALA A 104 -29.20 4.63 4.11
CA ALA A 104 -30.34 4.02 3.38
C ALA A 104 -30.06 2.57 2.91
N GLY A 105 -28.95 1.97 3.30
CA GLY A 105 -28.56 0.60 2.95
C GLY A 105 -27.70 0.48 1.69
N PHE A 106 -27.40 1.59 1.01
CA PHE A 106 -26.70 1.59 -0.27
C PHE A 106 -25.43 2.44 -0.27
N SER A 107 -24.67 2.44 0.82
CA SER A 107 -23.43 3.19 0.92
C SER A 107 -22.34 2.43 1.67
N PHE A 108 -21.09 2.83 1.42
CA PHE A 108 -19.93 2.54 2.26
C PHE A 108 -19.64 3.76 3.15
N SER A 109 -19.38 3.55 4.42
CA SER A 109 -19.08 4.63 5.36
C SER A 109 -17.88 4.30 6.25
N PRO A 110 -16.76 5.07 6.16
CA PRO A 110 -16.55 6.20 5.24
C PRO A 110 -16.48 5.74 3.77
N GLN A 111 -16.90 6.59 2.83
CA GLN A 111 -16.79 6.30 1.39
C GLN A 111 -15.34 6.31 0.92
N THR A 112 -14.51 7.19 1.49
CA THR A 112 -13.07 7.22 1.26
C THR A 112 -12.33 6.89 2.55
N ALA A 113 -11.44 5.91 2.50
CA ALA A 113 -10.60 5.50 3.60
C ALA A 113 -9.13 5.71 3.25
N THR A 114 -8.37 6.40 4.11
CA THR A 114 -6.93 6.60 3.92
C THR A 114 -6.16 5.81 4.98
N ILE A 115 -5.21 4.99 4.53
CA ILE A 115 -4.35 4.17 5.39
C ILE A 115 -2.88 4.31 4.97
N LYS A 116 -1.96 3.87 5.85
CA LYS A 116 -0.54 3.76 5.52
C LYS A 116 -0.28 2.57 4.59
N VAL A 117 0.89 2.52 3.98
CA VAL A 117 1.41 1.31 3.32
C VAL A 117 1.56 0.20 4.36
N GLY A 118 1.07 -0.98 4.05
CA GLY A 118 0.97 -2.12 4.97
C GLY A 118 -0.24 -2.07 5.91
N GLY A 119 -1.05 -1.03 5.81
CA GLY A 119 -2.30 -0.90 6.56
C GLY A 119 -3.43 -1.76 6.00
N SER A 120 -4.54 -1.81 6.70
CA SER A 120 -5.69 -2.66 6.36
C SER A 120 -7.02 -1.92 6.38
N ILE A 121 -7.93 -2.38 5.55
CA ILE A 121 -9.35 -1.99 5.61
C ILE A 121 -10.15 -3.18 6.14
N ARG A 122 -11.07 -2.88 7.03
CA ARG A 122 -12.01 -3.83 7.59
C ARG A 122 -13.43 -3.42 7.21
N TRP A 123 -14.08 -4.21 6.36
CA TRP A 123 -15.48 -3.99 6.01
C TRP A 123 -16.39 -4.85 6.88
N ALA A 124 -17.41 -4.24 7.45
CA ALA A 124 -18.44 -4.97 8.16
C ALA A 124 -19.83 -4.62 7.63
N ASN A 125 -20.63 -5.63 7.38
CA ASN A 125 -22.02 -5.47 7.00
C ASN A 125 -22.85 -4.94 8.20
N VAL A 126 -23.49 -3.80 8.01
CA VAL A 126 -24.42 -3.19 8.98
C VAL A 126 -25.86 -3.18 8.46
N SER A 127 -26.06 -3.66 7.22
CA SER A 127 -27.39 -3.77 6.62
C SER A 127 -28.02 -5.12 6.91
N ALA A 128 -29.22 -5.11 7.44
CA ALA A 128 -30.01 -6.32 7.66
C ALA A 128 -30.87 -6.71 6.47
N MET A 129 -30.97 -5.88 5.44
CA MET A 129 -32.03 -5.94 4.44
C MET A 129 -31.61 -6.45 3.06
N THR A 130 -30.33 -6.31 2.71
CA THR A 130 -29.87 -6.52 1.32
C THR A 130 -28.51 -7.22 1.24
N ILE A 131 -28.29 -7.90 0.10
CA ILE A 131 -26.97 -8.41 -0.26
C ILE A 131 -26.06 -7.25 -0.65
N HIS A 132 -24.84 -7.25 -0.13
CA HIS A 132 -23.80 -6.34 -0.55
C HIS A 132 -22.55 -7.10 -1.00
N THR A 133 -21.77 -6.46 -1.86
CA THR A 133 -20.40 -6.89 -2.17
C THR A 133 -19.43 -5.74 -1.98
N VAL A 134 -18.18 -6.08 -1.74
CA VAL A 134 -17.05 -5.17 -1.81
C VAL A 134 -16.14 -5.73 -2.88
N THR A 135 -16.17 -5.16 -4.07
CA THR A 135 -15.51 -5.74 -5.24
C THR A 135 -14.65 -4.72 -5.95
N ARG A 136 -13.40 -5.09 -6.16
CA ARG A 136 -12.43 -4.44 -7.02
C ARG A 136 -11.92 -5.48 -8.02
N PRO A 137 -12.13 -5.29 -9.33
CA PRO A 137 -11.62 -6.18 -10.38
C PRO A 137 -10.10 -6.11 -10.48
#